data_34c46256c1f2366c2d107516de68c346
#
_entry.id   34c46256c1f2366c2d107516de68c346
#
_cell.length_a   1.000
_cell.length_b   1.000
_cell.length_c   1.000
_cell.angle_alpha   90.00
_cell.angle_beta   90.00
_cell.angle_gamma   90.00
#
_symmetry.space_group_name_H-M   'P 1'
#
loop_
_entity.id
_entity.type
_entity.pdbx_description
1 polymer ?
#
loop_
_entity_poly.entity_id
_entity_poly.type
_entity_poly.pdbx_seq_one_letter_code
_entity_poly.pdbx_strand_id
1 'polypeptide(L)' 'MPVRILGLDPGLRHTGWGIIDKEGPKVKFVAAGVINPDTT' A
#
# COMPACT_ATOMS: atom_id res chain seq x y z
N MET A 1 -0.02 -12.30 16.37
CA MET A 1 -0.45 -12.43 14.97
C MET A 1 -0.15 -11.15 14.22
N PRO A 2 0.44 -11.24 13.05
CA PRO A 2 0.67 -10.05 12.27
C PRO A 2 -0.63 -9.48 11.72
N VAL A 3 -0.67 -8.17 11.63
CA VAL A 3 -1.77 -7.45 11.02
C VAL A 3 -1.27 -6.89 9.69
N ARG A 4 -1.98 -7.18 8.63
CA ARG A 4 -1.64 -6.64 7.31
C ARG A 4 -2.43 -5.38 7.06
N ILE A 5 -1.74 -4.33 6.71
CA ILE A 5 -2.34 -3.01 6.52
C ILE A 5 -2.11 -2.58 5.07
N LEU A 6 -3.20 -2.21 4.43
CA LEU A 6 -3.16 -1.65 3.08
C LEU A 6 -3.41 -0.16 3.18
N GLY A 7 -2.47 0.63 2.70
CA GLY A 7 -2.62 2.06 2.59
C GLY A 7 -2.83 2.48 1.16
N LEU A 8 -3.73 3.41 0.94
CA LEU A 8 -4.00 3.95 -0.39
C LEU A 8 -3.78 5.46 -0.36
N ASP A 9 -3.17 5.96 -1.40
CA ASP A 9 -2.94 7.38 -1.58
C ASP A 9 -3.51 7.78 -2.94
N PRO A 10 -4.80 8.07 -3.01
CA PRO A 10 -5.43 8.39 -4.29
C PRO A 10 -4.98 9.75 -4.81
N GLY A 11 -4.70 9.79 -6.10
CA GLY A 11 -4.35 11.02 -6.77
C GLY A 11 -5.19 11.18 -8.03
N LEU A 12 -5.00 12.29 -8.70
CA LEU A 12 -5.77 12.56 -9.90
C LEU A 12 -5.40 11.64 -11.05
N ARG A 13 -4.14 11.26 -11.13
CA ARG A 13 -3.64 10.43 -12.24
C ARG A 13 -3.03 9.13 -11.78
N HIS A 14 -2.66 9.07 -10.52
CA HIS A 14 -1.99 7.90 -9.99
C HIS A 14 -2.57 7.59 -8.64
N THR A 15 -2.76 6.33 -8.36
CA THR A 15 -3.12 5.89 -7.03
C THR A 15 -1.96 5.07 -6.49
N GLY A 16 -1.34 5.58 -5.44
CA GLY A 16 -0.29 4.85 -4.75
C GLY A 16 -0.90 3.89 -3.74
N TRP A 17 -0.26 2.75 -3.57
CA TRP A 17 -0.68 1.79 -2.57
C TRP A 17 0.53 1.17 -1.91
N GLY A 18 0.35 0.75 -0.68
CA GLY A 18 1.40 0.08 0.05
C GLY A 18 0.82 -0.93 1.03
N ILE A 19 1.53 -2.01 1.22
CA ILE A 19 1.13 -3.07 2.14
C ILE A 19 2.26 -3.27 3.12
N ILE A 20 1.91 -3.26 4.40
CA ILE A 20 2.85 -3.55 5.47
C ILE A 20 2.23 -4.60 6.38
N ASP A 21 3.10 -5.35 7.04
CA ASP A 21 2.70 -6.24 8.10
C ASP A 21 3.21 -5.67 9.41
N LYS A 22 2.33 -5.63 10.40
CA LYS A 22 2.69 -5.18 11.73
C LYS A 22 2.53 -6.32 12.71
N GLU A 23 3.57 -6.57 13.46
CA GLU A 23 3.53 -7.60 14.51
C GLU A 23 4.15 -7.01 15.77
N GLY A 24 3.31 -6.70 16.76
CA GLY A 24 3.76 -6.01 17.94
C GLY A 24 4.40 -4.67 17.57
N PRO A 25 5.61 -4.38 18.04
CA PRO A 25 6.28 -3.13 17.69
C PRO A 25 7.00 -3.18 16.36
N LYS A 26 6.97 -4.32 15.67
CA LYS A 26 7.69 -4.48 14.41
C LYS A 26 6.79 -4.19 13.24
N VAL A 27 7.31 -3.45 12.28
CA VAL A 27 6.63 -3.15 11.04
C VAL A 27 7.50 -3.65 9.90
N LYS A 28 6.90 -4.39 8.99
CA LYS A 28 7.62 -4.99 7.89
C LYS A 28 6.96 -4.58 6.58
N PHE A 29 7.77 -4.07 5.67
CA PHE A 29 7.31 -3.75 4.33
C PHE A 29 7.00 -5.04 3.56
N VAL A 30 5.88 -5.07 2.86
CA VAL A 30 5.51 -6.20 2.03
C VAL A 30 5.59 -5.85 0.56
N ALA A 31 4.85 -4.83 0.14
CA ALA A 31 4.81 -4.46 -1.26
C ALA A 31 4.26 -3.05 -1.40
N ALA A 32 4.54 -2.44 -2.53
CA ALA A 32 3.98 -1.14 -2.87
C ALA A 32 3.99 -0.99 -4.38
N GLY A 33 3.16 -0.10 -4.87
CA GLY A 33 3.09 0.16 -6.28
C GLY A 33 2.24 1.37 -6.60
N VAL A 34 2.03 1.58 -7.88
CA VAL A 34 1.22 2.68 -8.38
C VAL A 34 0.27 2.13 -9.43
N ILE A 35 -0.97 2.54 -9.32
CA ILE A 35 -1.99 2.22 -10.30
C ILE A 35 -2.27 3.46 -11.13
N ASN A 36 -2.18 3.32 -12.43
CA ASN A 36 -2.53 4.40 -13.36
C ASN A 36 -3.92 4.13 -13.88
N PRO A 37 -4.93 4.86 -13.44
CA PRO A 37 -6.29 4.63 -13.92
C PRO A 37 -6.50 5.06 -15.35
N ASP A 38 -5.63 5.87 -15.88
CA ASP A 38 -5.72 6.33 -17.24
C ASP A 38 -5.16 5.27 -18.17
N THR A 39 -5.99 4.34 -18.53
CA THR A 39 -5.54 3.17 -19.27
C THR A 39 -5.85 3.18 -20.74
N THR A 40 -6.30 4.24 -21.26
CA THR A 40 -6.59 4.27 -22.70
C THR A 40 -5.37 4.49 -23.51
#